data_369c9c16ad15187b9cee029c263053a3
#
_entry.id   369c9c16ad15187b9cee029c263053a3
#
_cell.length_a   1.000
_cell.length_b   1.000
_cell.length_c   1.000
_cell.angle_alpha   90.00
_cell.angle_beta   90.00
_cell.angle_gamma   90.00
#
_symmetry.space_group_name_H-M   'P 1'
#
loop_
_entity.id
_entity.type
_entity.pdbx_description
1 polymer ?
#
loop_
_entity_poly.entity_id
_entity_poly.type
_entity_poly.pdbx_seq_one_letter_code
_entity_poly.pdbx_strand_id
1 'polypeptide(L)'
;MNLARLALIASLTLAPAAILAQTTAPTTPTPGQHDYNINQRKENQQDRIAQGVKGGQLTAGETSRLEHQEAGINKEERGMRAQDNGHLTKADRKTLHQQQNQESRRIYRDKHNGKVG
;
A
#
# COMPACT_ATOMS: atom_id res chain seq x y z
N MET A 1 1.95 -32.53 -71.09
CA MET A 1 1.95 -32.91 -69.70
C MET A 1 2.52 -31.74 -68.93
N ASN A 2 1.65 -30.96 -68.35
CA ASN A 2 2.03 -29.66 -67.81
C ASN A 2 1.92 -29.68 -66.29
N LEU A 3 3.06 -29.62 -65.66
CA LEU A 3 3.14 -29.46 -64.20
C LEU A 3 3.14 -27.96 -63.89
N ALA A 4 2.00 -27.48 -63.50
CA ALA A 4 1.86 -26.14 -62.93
C ALA A 4 2.47 -26.09 -61.56
N ARG A 5 3.53 -25.30 -61.42
CA ARG A 5 4.09 -24.98 -60.09
C ARG A 5 3.33 -23.82 -59.54
N LEU A 6 2.57 -24.09 -58.48
CA LEU A 6 1.95 -23.07 -57.63
C LEU A 6 3.02 -22.52 -56.70
N ALA A 7 3.40 -21.28 -56.89
CA ALA A 7 4.21 -20.54 -55.92
C ALA A 7 3.29 -19.95 -54.84
N LEU A 8 3.40 -20.44 -53.64
CA LEU A 8 2.72 -19.89 -52.49
C LEU A 8 3.51 -18.69 -51.94
N ILE A 9 3.03 -17.51 -52.21
CA ILE A 9 3.60 -16.30 -51.60
C ILE A 9 2.91 -16.12 -50.23
N ALA A 10 3.63 -16.44 -49.18
CA ALA A 10 3.22 -16.10 -47.82
C ALA A 10 3.47 -14.61 -47.55
N SER A 11 2.43 -13.81 -47.65
CA SER A 11 2.48 -12.43 -47.21
C SER A 11 2.36 -12.36 -45.67
N LEU A 12 3.48 -12.10 -45.04
CA LEU A 12 3.56 -11.80 -43.59
C LEU A 12 3.04 -10.39 -43.35
N THR A 13 1.79 -10.25 -43.01
CA THR A 13 1.23 -8.99 -42.57
C THR A 13 1.64 -8.73 -41.13
N LEU A 14 2.60 -7.82 -40.98
CA LEU A 14 2.99 -7.27 -39.68
C LEU A 14 1.85 -6.35 -39.20
N ALA A 15 1.04 -6.82 -38.25
CA ALA A 15 0.05 -6.00 -37.64
C ALA A 15 0.74 -5.02 -36.66
N PRO A 16 0.48 -3.70 -36.71
CA PRO A 16 0.98 -2.80 -35.72
C PRO A 16 0.28 -3.09 -34.40
N ALA A 17 1.05 -3.40 -33.36
CA ALA A 17 0.56 -3.48 -32.00
C ALA A 17 0.08 -2.07 -31.59
N ALA A 18 -1.23 -1.85 -31.59
CA ALA A 18 -1.82 -0.69 -30.98
C ALA A 18 -1.56 -0.78 -29.48
N ILE A 19 -0.62 0.01 -29.00
CA ILE A 19 -0.46 0.25 -27.58
C ILE A 19 -1.69 1.07 -27.18
N LEU A 20 -2.70 0.37 -26.67
CA LEU A 20 -3.79 1.00 -25.95
C LEU A 20 -3.17 1.59 -24.69
N ALA A 21 -2.91 2.88 -24.71
CA ALA A 21 -2.69 3.63 -23.49
C ALA A 21 -3.96 3.48 -22.66
N GLN A 22 -3.90 2.60 -21.66
CA GLN A 22 -4.94 2.53 -20.65
C GLN A 22 -4.89 3.81 -19.85
N THR A 23 -5.72 4.78 -20.23
CA THR A 23 -6.07 5.87 -19.35
C THR A 23 -6.79 5.24 -18.17
N THR A 24 -6.07 5.08 -17.04
CA THR A 24 -6.69 4.70 -15.78
C THR A 24 -7.64 5.82 -15.41
N ALA A 25 -8.92 5.66 -15.72
CA ALA A 25 -9.96 6.47 -15.12
C ALA A 25 -9.83 6.37 -13.59
N PRO A 26 -10.03 7.46 -12.82
CA PRO A 26 -10.05 7.37 -11.38
C PRO A 26 -11.15 6.40 -10.98
N THR A 27 -10.75 5.17 -10.68
CA THR A 27 -11.67 4.14 -10.18
C THR A 27 -12.16 4.60 -8.81
N THR A 28 -13.45 4.79 -8.70
CA THR A 28 -14.10 4.93 -7.41
C THR A 28 -13.71 3.70 -6.58
N PRO A 29 -13.10 3.87 -5.40
CA PRO A 29 -12.62 2.72 -4.65
C PRO A 29 -13.78 1.77 -4.33
N THR A 30 -13.61 0.51 -4.68
CA THR A 30 -14.55 -0.55 -4.33
C THR A 30 -14.68 -0.65 -2.80
N PRO A 31 -15.88 -0.89 -2.24
CA PRO A 31 -16.02 -1.19 -0.82
C PRO A 31 -15.06 -2.33 -0.42
N GLY A 32 -14.23 -2.10 0.58
CA GLY A 32 -13.14 -3.01 1.00
C GLY A 32 -11.74 -2.58 0.56
N GLN A 33 -11.59 -1.80 -0.50
CA GLN A 33 -10.28 -1.30 -0.96
C GLN A 33 -9.68 -0.29 0.02
N HIS A 34 -10.52 0.46 0.72
CA HIS A 34 -10.08 1.37 1.79
C HIS A 34 -9.52 0.62 3.01
N ASP A 35 -10.10 -0.53 3.34
CA ASP A 35 -9.63 -1.37 4.44
C ASP A 35 -8.29 -2.02 4.10
N TYR A 36 -8.11 -2.43 2.84
CA TYR A 36 -6.83 -2.88 2.31
C TYR A 36 -5.74 -1.80 2.46
N ASN A 37 -6.05 -0.56 2.11
CA ASN A 37 -5.10 0.55 2.25
C ASN A 37 -4.71 0.80 3.71
N ILE A 38 -5.63 0.66 4.66
CA ILE A 38 -5.34 0.78 6.09
C ILE A 38 -4.38 -0.33 6.53
N ASN A 39 -4.64 -1.57 6.16
CA ASN A 39 -3.79 -2.70 6.51
C ASN A 39 -2.40 -2.59 5.89
N GLN A 40 -2.32 -2.24 4.62
CA GLN A 40 -1.04 -2.03 3.94
C GLN A 40 -0.21 -0.92 4.58
N ARG A 41 -0.85 0.16 5.02
CA ARG A 41 -0.15 1.23 5.75
C ARG A 41 0.37 0.76 7.10
N LYS A 42 -0.36 -0.07 7.82
CA LYS A 42 0.12 -0.69 9.07
C LYS A 42 1.38 -1.50 8.83
N GLU A 43 1.38 -2.37 7.83
CA GLU A 43 2.55 -3.16 7.44
C GLU A 43 3.73 -2.25 7.09
N ASN A 44 3.54 -1.26 6.24
CA ASN A 44 4.58 -0.31 5.86
C ASN A 44 5.14 0.48 7.06
N GLN A 45 4.31 0.83 8.02
CA GLN A 45 4.74 1.51 9.24
C GLN A 45 5.57 0.60 10.13
N GLN A 46 5.15 -0.66 10.30
CA GLN A 46 5.93 -1.67 11.03
C GLN A 46 7.29 -1.93 10.37
N ASP A 47 7.32 -2.06 9.05
CA ASP A 47 8.57 -2.23 8.30
C ASP A 47 9.53 -1.05 8.49
N ARG A 48 9.00 0.17 8.49
CA ARG A 48 9.80 1.38 8.70
C ARG A 48 10.37 1.45 10.12
N ILE A 49 9.60 1.04 11.12
CA ILE A 49 10.08 0.93 12.51
C ILE A 49 11.18 -0.13 12.59
N ALA A 50 10.95 -1.32 12.03
CA ALA A 50 11.93 -2.41 12.02
C ALA A 50 13.24 -2.00 11.31
N GLN A 51 13.15 -1.33 10.18
CA GLN A 51 14.31 -0.78 9.47
C GLN A 51 15.04 0.28 10.31
N GLY A 52 14.31 1.13 11.01
CA GLY A 52 14.88 2.12 11.91
C GLY A 52 15.65 1.49 13.08
N VAL A 53 15.12 0.42 13.66
CA VAL A 53 15.82 -0.36 14.70
C VAL A 53 17.07 -1.01 14.13
N LYS A 54 16.94 -1.72 13.01
CA LYS A 54 18.05 -2.43 12.36
C LYS A 54 19.19 -1.49 11.93
N GLY A 55 18.84 -0.30 11.46
CA GLY A 55 19.80 0.73 11.03
C GLY A 55 20.34 1.60 12.15
N GLY A 56 19.95 1.40 13.40
CA GLY A 56 20.34 2.23 14.53
C GLY A 56 19.75 3.66 14.50
N GLN A 57 18.74 3.91 13.69
CA GLN A 57 18.10 5.21 13.56
C GLN A 57 17.05 5.47 14.66
N LEU A 58 16.58 4.43 15.32
CA LEU A 58 15.63 4.49 16.42
C LEU A 58 16.29 3.97 17.71
N THR A 59 16.12 4.74 18.76
CA THR A 59 16.48 4.29 20.11
C THR A 59 15.48 3.28 20.64
N ALA A 60 15.81 2.49 21.64
CA ALA A 60 14.91 1.55 22.29
C ALA A 60 13.66 2.25 22.83
N GLY A 61 13.80 3.44 23.43
CA GLY A 61 12.69 4.24 23.93
C GLY A 61 11.76 4.76 22.85
N GLU A 62 12.32 5.19 21.71
CA GLU A 62 11.55 5.63 20.54
C GLU A 62 10.79 4.46 19.92
N THR A 63 11.45 3.32 19.75
CA THR A 63 10.84 2.08 19.25
C THR A 63 9.66 1.67 20.11
N SER A 64 9.85 1.57 21.43
CA SER A 64 8.79 1.20 22.37
C SER A 64 7.60 2.14 22.29
N ARG A 65 7.84 3.45 22.19
CA ARG A 65 6.79 4.44 22.05
C ARG A 65 6.02 4.31 20.75
N LEU A 66 6.70 4.15 19.62
CA LEU A 66 6.08 3.99 18.31
C LEU A 66 5.24 2.71 18.26
N GLU A 67 5.76 1.58 18.74
CA GLU A 67 5.02 0.33 18.80
C GLU A 67 3.79 0.41 19.71
N HIS A 68 3.90 1.10 20.81
CA HIS A 68 2.75 1.33 21.71
C HIS A 68 1.66 2.18 21.05
N GLN A 69 2.04 3.18 20.27
CA GLN A 69 1.12 4.00 19.49
C GLN A 69 0.45 3.20 18.38
N GLU A 70 1.20 2.38 17.65
CA GLU A 70 0.67 1.45 16.65
C GLU A 70 -0.33 0.45 17.27
N ALA A 71 0.00 -0.11 18.42
CA ALA A 71 -0.90 -1.00 19.15
C ALA A 71 -2.20 -0.31 19.56
N GLY A 72 -2.13 0.98 19.94
CA GLY A 72 -3.27 1.82 20.26
C GLY A 72 -4.20 2.00 19.04
N ILE A 73 -3.64 2.36 17.88
CA ILE A 73 -4.39 2.51 16.63
C ILE A 73 -5.05 1.18 16.22
N ASN A 74 -4.34 0.08 16.34
CA ASN A 74 -4.86 -1.25 16.02
C ASN A 74 -5.99 -1.67 16.97
N LYS A 75 -5.89 -1.32 18.25
CA LYS A 75 -6.96 -1.58 19.23
C LYS A 75 -8.20 -0.78 18.89
N GLU A 76 -8.05 0.48 18.54
CA GLU A 76 -9.15 1.36 18.15
C GLU A 76 -9.84 0.86 16.88
N GLU A 77 -9.09 0.48 15.87
CA GLU A 77 -9.63 -0.14 14.65
C GLU A 77 -10.46 -1.39 14.96
N ARG A 78 -9.96 -2.28 15.82
CA ARG A 78 -10.73 -3.47 16.23
C ARG A 78 -12.03 -3.10 16.92
N GLY A 79 -12.02 -2.07 17.76
CA GLY A 79 -13.22 -1.55 18.42
C GLY A 79 -14.24 -1.01 17.41
N MET A 80 -13.79 -0.22 16.44
CA MET A 80 -14.64 0.31 15.36
C MET A 80 -15.27 -0.83 14.55
N ARG A 81 -14.49 -1.82 14.14
CA ARG A 81 -15.01 -3.00 13.40
C ARG A 81 -16.00 -3.81 14.21
N ALA A 82 -15.78 -3.96 15.52
CA ALA A 82 -16.71 -4.69 16.40
C ALA A 82 -18.08 -4.00 16.50
N GLN A 83 -18.13 -2.69 16.37
CA GLN A 83 -19.38 -1.91 16.39
C GLN A 83 -20.18 -2.01 15.08
N ASP A 84 -19.54 -2.32 13.97
CA ASP A 84 -20.14 -2.33 12.65
C ASP A 84 -19.93 -3.67 11.91
N ASN A 85 -20.16 -4.77 12.60
CA ASN A 85 -20.14 -6.14 12.03
C ASN A 85 -18.86 -6.48 11.23
N GLY A 86 -17.71 -6.01 11.68
CA GLY A 86 -16.43 -6.26 11.03
C GLY A 86 -16.05 -5.23 9.96
N HIS A 87 -16.91 -4.25 9.69
CA HIS A 87 -16.67 -3.19 8.72
C HIS A 87 -16.22 -1.89 9.39
N LEU A 88 -15.62 -1.00 8.61
CA LEU A 88 -15.31 0.36 9.01
C LEU A 88 -16.25 1.34 8.33
N THR A 89 -16.83 2.26 9.08
CA THR A 89 -17.60 3.37 8.51
C THR A 89 -16.67 4.35 7.79
N LYS A 90 -17.25 5.24 6.99
CA LYS A 90 -16.48 6.33 6.35
C LYS A 90 -15.81 7.23 7.40
N ALA A 91 -16.49 7.51 8.51
CA ALA A 91 -15.95 8.31 9.62
C ALA A 91 -14.78 7.57 10.29
N ASP A 92 -14.90 6.27 10.55
CA ASP A 92 -13.83 5.43 11.11
C ASP A 92 -12.59 5.45 10.23
N ARG A 93 -12.76 5.24 8.93
CA ARG A 93 -11.65 5.28 7.98
C ARG A 93 -10.94 6.63 7.98
N LYS A 94 -11.70 7.72 8.03
CA LYS A 94 -11.12 9.08 8.12
C LYS A 94 -10.29 9.24 9.38
N THR A 95 -10.80 8.79 10.51
CA THR A 95 -10.08 8.85 11.80
C THR A 95 -8.80 8.02 11.75
N LEU A 96 -8.87 6.78 11.29
CA LEU A 96 -7.71 5.90 11.14
C LEU A 96 -6.66 6.47 10.19
N HIS A 97 -7.06 7.04 9.06
CA HIS A 97 -6.12 7.70 8.15
C HIS A 97 -5.42 8.89 8.80
N GLN A 98 -6.12 9.68 9.60
CA GLN A 98 -5.51 10.80 10.33
C GLN A 98 -4.48 10.29 11.35
N GLN A 99 -4.83 9.26 12.11
CA GLN A 99 -3.93 8.64 13.09
C GLN A 99 -2.70 8.03 12.41
N GLN A 100 -2.89 7.29 11.33
CA GLN A 100 -1.79 6.72 10.54
C GLN A 100 -0.90 7.82 9.93
N ASN A 101 -1.46 8.94 9.51
CA ASN A 101 -0.68 10.08 9.02
C ASN A 101 0.17 10.69 10.13
N GLN A 102 -0.37 10.82 11.33
CA GLN A 102 0.37 11.30 12.50
C GLN A 102 1.50 10.33 12.86
N GLU A 103 1.20 9.04 12.90
CA GLU A 103 2.19 8.02 13.21
C GLU A 103 3.31 7.97 12.17
N SER A 104 2.98 8.06 10.90
CA SER A 104 3.95 8.14 9.81
C SER A 104 4.92 9.33 9.99
N ARG A 105 4.42 10.48 10.43
CA ARG A 105 5.26 11.65 10.74
C ARG A 105 6.14 11.43 11.97
N ARG A 106 5.64 10.74 12.99
CA ARG A 106 6.42 10.38 14.18
C ARG A 106 7.57 9.46 13.85
N ILE A 107 7.29 8.39 13.08
CA ILE A 107 8.32 7.46 12.60
C ILE A 107 9.40 8.20 11.81
N TYR A 108 9.01 9.06 10.89
CA TYR A 108 9.96 9.86 10.12
C TYR A 108 10.82 10.75 11.01
N ARG A 109 10.20 11.51 11.90
CA ARG A 109 10.91 12.42 12.81
C ARG A 109 11.87 11.68 13.71
N ASP A 110 11.43 10.57 14.30
CA ASP A 110 12.24 9.81 15.25
C ASP A 110 13.42 9.12 14.55
N LYS A 111 13.26 8.71 13.29
CA LYS A 111 14.38 8.19 12.46
C LYS A 111 15.37 9.26 12.02
N HIS A 112 15.03 10.54 12.05
CA HIS A 112 15.83 11.65 11.51
C HIS A 112 16.19 12.70 12.57
N ASN A 113 16.06 12.38 13.85
CA ASN A 113 16.34 13.31 14.94
C ASN A 113 17.81 13.33 15.42
N GLY A 114 18.69 12.57 14.77
CA GLY A 114 20.12 12.46 15.11
C GLY A 114 20.43 11.59 16.33
N LYS A 115 19.43 11.00 16.98
CA LYS A 115 19.64 10.01 18.05
C LYS A 115 19.95 8.65 17.43
N VAL A 116 20.87 7.93 18.06
CA VAL A 116 21.28 6.58 17.61
C VAL A 116 20.91 5.59 18.69
N GLY A 117 20.44 4.46 18.25
CA GLY A 117 20.10 3.33 19.10
C GLY A 117 21.30 2.43 19.40
#